data_e602d71c6edef9cf3c172453779a71f2
#
_entry.id   e602d71c6edef9cf3c172453779a71f2
#
_cell.length_a   1.000
_cell.length_b   1.000
_cell.length_c   1.000
_cell.angle_alpha   90.00
_cell.angle_beta   90.00
_cell.angle_gamma   90.00
#
_symmetry.space_group_name_H-M   'P 1'
#
loop_
_entity.id
_entity.type
_entity.pdbx_description
1 polymer ?
#
loop_
_entity_poly.entity_id
_entity_poly.type
_entity_poly.pdbx_seq_one_letter_code
_entity_poly.pdbx_strand_id
1 'polypeptide(L)'
;TAHRTNDAWVYGFPELSAGQKAAVQAAKRVSNPGCYATGAIAILRPLVDAGLIAPDAALALPSVSGYSGGGRTMIEAYEAGTAAPYEAYALGLMHKHIPEILKYTGMTRRPVFIPAVSNFAQGMLVQLPLHLEDLPTKPLLSDLHDALAAHYAKTNQAEQWVKVHPPTDDSKLAATG
;
A
#
# COMPACT_ATOMS: atom_id res chain seq x y z
N THR A 1 9.05 10.34 -9.63
CA THR A 1 7.83 10.39 -8.78
C THR A 1 6.81 11.39 -9.28
N ALA A 2 7.21 12.52 -9.84
CA ALA A 2 6.24 13.55 -10.30
C ALA A 2 5.18 13.01 -11.29
N HIS A 3 5.54 12.09 -12.19
CA HIS A 3 4.61 11.50 -13.15
C HIS A 3 3.56 10.56 -12.50
N ARG A 4 3.79 10.04 -11.31
CA ARG A 4 2.84 9.15 -10.61
C ARG A 4 1.60 9.89 -10.11
N THR A 5 1.71 11.19 -9.89
CA THR A 5 0.61 12.06 -9.48
C THR A 5 0.17 13.04 -10.57
N ASN A 6 0.77 12.96 -11.76
CA ASN A 6 0.46 13.80 -12.91
C ASN A 6 -0.68 13.20 -13.72
N ASP A 7 -1.72 13.97 -13.99
CA ASP A 7 -2.94 13.52 -14.71
C ASP A 7 -2.71 13.18 -16.18
N ALA A 8 -1.57 13.57 -16.77
CA ALA A 8 -1.18 13.16 -18.12
C ALA A 8 -0.70 11.68 -18.19
N TRP A 9 -0.61 11.00 -17.05
CA TRP A 9 -0.19 9.60 -16.92
C TRP A 9 -1.28 8.80 -16.23
N VAL A 10 -1.63 7.64 -16.79
CA VAL A 10 -2.51 6.69 -16.09
C VAL A 10 -1.70 5.97 -15.02
N TYR A 11 -2.25 5.90 -13.82
CA TYR A 11 -1.61 5.19 -12.71
C TYR A 11 -1.74 3.68 -12.91
N GLY A 12 -0.62 2.97 -12.93
CA GLY A 12 -0.51 1.57 -13.30
C GLY A 12 -0.87 0.60 -12.18
N PHE A 13 -1.99 0.82 -11.52
CA PHE A 13 -2.59 -0.12 -10.56
C PHE A 13 -3.98 -0.52 -11.06
N PRO A 14 -4.09 -1.63 -11.82
CA PRO A 14 -5.34 -2.02 -12.49
C PRO A 14 -6.53 -2.23 -11.55
N GLU A 15 -6.28 -2.66 -10.33
CA GLU A 15 -7.30 -2.94 -9.32
C GLU A 15 -7.67 -1.71 -8.47
N LEU A 16 -7.17 -0.53 -8.81
CA LEU A 16 -7.45 0.71 -8.09
C LEU A 16 -8.95 1.04 -8.03
N SER A 17 -9.65 0.82 -9.13
CA SER A 17 -11.10 1.08 -9.26
C SER A 17 -11.69 0.36 -10.46
N ALA A 18 -13.02 0.30 -10.52
CA ALA A 18 -13.71 -0.18 -11.72
C ALA A 18 -13.32 0.65 -12.95
N GLY A 19 -12.94 -0.03 -14.04
CA GLY A 19 -12.48 0.62 -15.28
C GLY A 19 -11.00 0.98 -15.32
N GLN A 20 -10.26 0.94 -14.22
CA GLN A 20 -8.84 1.28 -14.21
C GLN A 20 -8.01 0.34 -15.09
N LYS A 21 -8.32 -0.95 -15.12
CA LYS A 21 -7.66 -1.91 -16.01
C LYS A 21 -7.78 -1.50 -17.49
N ALA A 22 -8.99 -1.15 -17.91
CA ALA A 22 -9.23 -0.69 -19.29
C ALA A 22 -8.48 0.63 -19.57
N ALA A 23 -8.45 1.56 -18.61
CA ALA A 23 -7.69 2.79 -18.71
C ALA A 23 -6.20 2.55 -18.89
N VAL A 24 -5.62 1.61 -18.11
CA VAL A 24 -4.21 1.20 -18.24
C VAL A 24 -3.92 0.59 -19.61
N GLN A 25 -4.80 -0.29 -20.09
CA GLN A 25 -4.64 -0.94 -21.40
C GLN A 25 -4.72 0.05 -22.58
N ALA A 26 -5.55 1.07 -22.49
CA ALA A 26 -5.71 2.10 -23.53
C ALA A 26 -4.66 3.22 -23.45
N ALA A 27 -3.91 3.32 -22.37
CA ALA A 27 -3.03 4.44 -22.10
C ALA A 27 -1.76 4.41 -22.95
N LYS A 28 -1.36 5.58 -23.47
CA LYS A 28 -0.04 5.80 -24.09
C LYS A 28 1.08 5.98 -23.05
N ARG A 29 0.72 6.36 -21.82
CA ARG A 29 1.64 6.66 -20.74
C ARG A 29 1.11 6.09 -19.44
N VAL A 30 1.79 5.09 -18.91
CA VAL A 30 1.47 4.46 -17.63
C VAL A 30 2.58 4.75 -16.64
N SER A 31 2.24 5.24 -15.46
CA SER A 31 3.19 5.41 -14.37
C SER A 31 3.21 4.16 -13.50
N ASN A 32 4.38 3.55 -13.32
CA ASN A 32 4.53 2.43 -12.41
C ASN A 32 4.38 2.89 -10.95
N PRO A 33 3.48 2.31 -10.16
CA PRO A 33 3.30 2.65 -8.74
C PRO A 33 4.55 2.51 -7.90
N GLY A 34 4.64 3.28 -6.84
CA GLY A 34 5.65 3.06 -5.80
C GLY A 34 5.32 1.80 -5.01
N CYS A 35 6.33 1.02 -4.64
CA CYS A 35 6.15 -0.28 -3.98
C CYS A 35 5.29 -0.18 -2.69
N TYR A 36 5.68 0.64 -1.73
CA TYR A 36 4.88 0.86 -0.52
C TYR A 36 3.53 1.54 -0.81
N ALA A 37 3.50 2.44 -1.80
CA ALA A 37 2.26 3.10 -2.18
C ALA A 37 1.23 2.08 -2.68
N THR A 38 1.64 1.07 -3.44
CA THR A 38 0.76 -0.02 -3.90
C THR A 38 0.09 -0.72 -2.73
N GLY A 39 0.86 -1.16 -1.73
CA GLY A 39 0.32 -1.84 -0.55
C GLY A 39 -0.60 -0.94 0.28
N ALA A 40 -0.19 0.31 0.52
CA ALA A 40 -0.99 1.27 1.27
C ALA A 40 -2.31 1.61 0.55
N ILE A 41 -2.28 1.81 -0.76
CA ILE A 41 -3.46 2.09 -1.57
C ILE A 41 -4.38 0.86 -1.60
N ALA A 42 -3.81 -0.33 -1.75
CA ALA A 42 -4.57 -1.57 -1.77
C ALA A 42 -5.39 -1.79 -0.48
N ILE A 43 -4.88 -1.36 0.66
CA ILE A 43 -5.60 -1.47 1.93
C ILE A 43 -6.55 -0.28 2.14
N LEU A 44 -6.06 0.94 1.94
CA LEU A 44 -6.78 2.15 2.33
C LEU A 44 -7.91 2.52 1.37
N ARG A 45 -7.69 2.43 0.06
CA ARG A 45 -8.67 2.88 -0.93
C ARG A 45 -10.04 2.23 -0.76
N PRO A 46 -10.17 0.90 -0.63
CA PRO A 46 -11.45 0.25 -0.42
C PRO A 46 -12.17 0.70 0.85
N LEU A 47 -11.41 0.89 1.94
CA LEU A 47 -11.97 1.26 3.24
C LEU A 47 -12.44 2.72 3.28
N VAL A 48 -11.74 3.62 2.58
CA VAL A 48 -12.15 5.01 2.42
C VAL A 48 -13.38 5.10 1.52
N ASP A 49 -13.39 4.38 0.38
CA ASP A 49 -14.54 4.35 -0.55
C ASP A 49 -15.80 3.77 0.11
N ALA A 50 -15.63 2.82 1.04
CA ALA A 50 -16.74 2.27 1.83
C ALA A 50 -17.19 3.16 2.99
N GLY A 51 -16.51 4.29 3.23
CA GLY A 51 -16.81 5.19 4.35
C GLY A 51 -16.46 4.64 5.74
N LEU A 52 -15.69 3.54 5.80
CA LEU A 52 -15.22 2.94 7.05
C LEU A 52 -14.06 3.72 7.68
N ILE A 53 -13.27 4.37 6.85
CA ILE A 53 -12.19 5.28 7.26
C ILE A 53 -12.50 6.67 6.72
N ALA A 54 -12.53 7.67 7.59
CA ALA A 54 -12.69 9.06 7.18
C ALA A 54 -11.44 9.55 6.40
N PRO A 55 -11.60 10.37 5.35
CA PRO A 55 -10.46 10.88 4.58
C PRO A 55 -9.42 11.66 5.40
N ASP A 56 -9.81 12.24 6.51
CA ASP A 56 -8.96 12.99 7.43
C ASP A 56 -8.51 12.20 8.67
N ALA A 57 -8.77 10.89 8.71
CA ALA A 57 -8.39 10.03 9.83
C ALA A 57 -6.88 10.08 10.12
N ALA A 58 -6.53 10.05 11.38
CA ALA A 58 -5.15 9.98 11.84
C ALA A 58 -4.66 8.53 11.78
N LEU A 59 -3.90 8.19 10.75
CA LEU A 59 -3.44 6.84 10.49
C LEU A 59 -1.93 6.71 10.60
N ALA A 60 -1.46 5.52 10.95
CA ALA A 60 -0.07 5.10 10.85
C ALA A 60 0.08 3.96 9.84
N LEU A 61 1.20 3.94 9.11
CA LEU A 61 1.55 2.92 8.13
C LEU A 61 2.99 2.42 8.41
N PRO A 62 3.22 1.66 9.48
CA PRO A 62 4.50 0.99 9.66
C PRO A 62 4.69 -0.06 8.57
N SER A 63 5.86 -0.07 7.94
CA SER A 63 6.07 -0.90 6.76
C SER A 63 7.52 -1.36 6.69
N VAL A 64 7.75 -2.58 6.18
CA VAL A 64 9.10 -3.11 5.98
C VAL A 64 9.21 -3.79 4.62
N SER A 65 10.34 -3.63 3.95
CA SER A 65 10.65 -4.32 2.71
C SER A 65 11.98 -5.02 2.75
N GLY A 66 12.12 -6.00 1.88
CA GLY A 66 13.42 -6.56 1.55
C GLY A 66 14.33 -5.53 0.87
N TYR A 67 15.63 -5.75 0.96
CA TYR A 67 16.66 -4.82 0.50
C TYR A 67 16.70 -4.64 -1.03
N SER A 68 16.20 -5.60 -1.81
CA SER A 68 16.14 -5.46 -3.27
C SER A 68 15.32 -4.24 -3.73
N GLY A 69 14.36 -3.79 -2.91
CA GLY A 69 13.57 -2.60 -3.17
C GLY A 69 14.35 -1.27 -3.09
N GLY A 70 15.51 -1.27 -2.45
CA GLY A 70 16.38 -0.10 -2.31
C GLY A 70 17.35 0.16 -3.47
N GLY A 71 17.36 -0.75 -4.45
CA GLY A 71 18.22 -0.65 -5.63
C GLY A 71 19.65 -1.18 -5.38
N ARG A 72 20.49 -1.06 -6.41
CA ARG A 72 21.80 -1.74 -6.49
C ARG A 72 22.71 -1.48 -5.29
N THR A 73 22.88 -0.25 -4.89
CA THR A 73 23.77 0.11 -3.76
C THR A 73 23.34 -0.56 -2.45
N MET A 74 22.03 -0.64 -2.20
CA MET A 74 21.51 -1.31 -1.02
C MET A 74 21.70 -2.82 -1.09
N ILE A 75 21.46 -3.42 -2.25
CA ILE A 75 21.70 -4.84 -2.49
C ILE A 75 23.17 -5.18 -2.19
N GLU A 76 24.11 -4.45 -2.77
CA GLU A 76 25.54 -4.63 -2.56
C GLU A 76 25.95 -4.52 -1.08
N ALA A 77 25.36 -3.57 -0.33
CA ALA A 77 25.65 -3.39 1.08
C ALA A 77 25.14 -4.56 1.95
N TYR A 78 23.96 -5.08 1.65
CA TYR A 78 23.42 -6.24 2.36
C TYR A 78 24.17 -7.54 2.02
N GLU A 79 24.50 -7.75 0.75
CA GLU A 79 25.28 -8.91 0.31
C GLU A 79 26.72 -8.90 0.87
N ALA A 80 27.31 -7.72 1.02
CA ALA A 80 28.61 -7.54 1.67
C ALA A 80 28.56 -7.63 3.21
N GLY A 81 27.37 -7.73 3.82
CA GLY A 81 27.21 -7.78 5.28
C GLY A 81 27.52 -6.45 5.98
N THR A 82 27.53 -5.32 5.27
CA THR A 82 27.85 -4.00 5.83
C THR A 82 26.61 -3.19 6.21
N ALA A 83 25.42 -3.61 5.78
CA ALA A 83 24.17 -2.96 6.11
C ALA A 83 23.61 -3.41 7.48
N ALA A 84 22.84 -2.54 8.12
CA ALA A 84 22.14 -2.90 9.37
C ALA A 84 21.07 -3.99 9.10
N PRO A 85 20.84 -4.92 10.03
CA PRO A 85 19.81 -5.95 9.86
C PRO A 85 18.39 -5.40 9.67
N TYR A 86 18.12 -4.24 10.23
CA TYR A 86 16.87 -3.50 10.11
C TYR A 86 17.17 -2.00 10.19
N GLU A 87 16.59 -1.23 9.30
CA GLU A 87 16.74 0.21 9.27
C GLU A 87 15.42 0.90 8.92
N ALA A 88 14.86 1.68 9.86
CA ALA A 88 13.77 2.60 9.57
C ALA A 88 14.32 3.91 8.99
N TYR A 89 13.70 4.39 7.93
CA TYR A 89 14.18 5.59 7.24
C TYR A 89 13.04 6.57 6.94
N ALA A 90 13.36 7.71 6.32
CA ALA A 90 12.39 8.78 6.03
C ALA A 90 11.61 9.25 7.28
N LEU A 91 12.25 9.24 8.45
CA LEU A 91 11.64 9.57 9.74
C LEU A 91 11.21 11.06 9.83
N GLY A 92 11.64 11.91 8.91
CA GLY A 92 11.07 13.24 8.71
C GLY A 92 9.66 13.25 8.11
N LEU A 93 9.06 12.08 7.89
CA LEU A 93 7.70 11.87 7.36
C LEU A 93 7.46 12.50 5.98
N MET A 94 8.51 12.67 5.17
CA MET A 94 8.47 13.26 3.82
C MET A 94 8.83 12.27 2.73
N HIS A 95 8.36 11.04 2.86
CA HIS A 95 8.65 10.00 1.87
C HIS A 95 7.97 10.30 0.52
N LYS A 96 8.68 9.99 -0.58
CA LYS A 96 8.23 10.21 -1.97
C LYS A 96 6.92 9.50 -2.36
N HIS A 97 6.45 8.51 -1.59
CA HIS A 97 5.19 7.80 -1.84
C HIS A 97 3.98 8.50 -1.19
N ILE A 98 4.16 9.44 -0.29
CA ILE A 98 3.04 10.13 0.37
C ILE A 98 2.07 10.80 -0.62
N PRO A 99 2.53 11.55 -1.63
CA PRO A 99 1.63 12.14 -2.62
C PRO A 99 0.79 11.11 -3.40
N GLU A 100 1.37 9.93 -3.70
CA GLU A 100 0.64 8.84 -4.35
C GLU A 100 -0.46 8.29 -3.43
N ILE A 101 -0.09 8.00 -2.18
CA ILE A 101 -1.02 7.48 -1.18
C ILE A 101 -2.20 8.44 -1.04
N LEU A 102 -1.96 9.72 -0.80
CA LEU A 102 -3.03 10.71 -0.65
C LEU A 102 -3.93 10.76 -1.89
N LYS A 103 -3.34 10.89 -3.08
CA LYS A 103 -4.11 11.04 -4.32
C LYS A 103 -5.00 9.82 -4.59
N TYR A 104 -4.48 8.62 -4.45
CA TYR A 104 -5.18 7.41 -4.91
C TYR A 104 -5.97 6.70 -3.82
N THR A 105 -5.84 7.11 -2.56
CA THR A 105 -6.73 6.66 -1.48
C THR A 105 -7.88 7.62 -1.21
N GLY A 106 -7.78 8.87 -1.67
CA GLY A 106 -8.74 9.93 -1.30
C GLY A 106 -8.50 10.51 0.10
N MET A 107 -7.41 10.11 0.78
CA MET A 107 -7.06 10.70 2.07
C MET A 107 -6.69 12.18 1.93
N THR A 108 -7.20 13.02 2.82
CA THR A 108 -6.86 14.44 2.92
C THR A 108 -5.80 14.71 3.98
N ARG A 109 -5.66 13.82 4.96
CA ARG A 109 -4.64 13.87 5.99
C ARG A 109 -3.52 12.89 5.69
N ARG A 110 -2.27 13.39 5.75
CA ARG A 110 -1.08 12.58 5.57
C ARG A 110 -0.95 11.53 6.69
N PRO A 111 -0.84 10.23 6.36
CA PRO A 111 -0.55 9.22 7.37
C PRO A 111 0.87 9.36 7.92
N VAL A 112 1.10 8.88 9.13
CA VAL A 112 2.43 8.66 9.70
C VAL A 112 3.02 7.42 9.04
N PHE A 113 3.72 7.60 7.93
CA PHE A 113 4.33 6.52 7.18
C PHE A 113 5.76 6.29 7.64
N ILE A 114 6.04 5.08 8.12
CA ILE A 114 7.34 4.66 8.66
C ILE A 114 7.85 3.48 7.84
N PRO A 115 8.56 3.73 6.73
CA PRO A 115 9.18 2.67 5.96
C PRO A 115 10.45 2.15 6.62
N ALA A 116 10.70 0.86 6.46
CA ALA A 116 11.93 0.22 6.90
C ALA A 116 12.44 -0.74 5.81
N VAL A 117 13.72 -1.04 5.86
CA VAL A 117 14.34 -2.11 5.11
C VAL A 117 14.94 -3.12 6.08
N SER A 118 14.94 -4.39 5.70
CA SER A 118 15.47 -5.46 6.54
C SER A 118 16.23 -6.50 5.74
N ASN A 119 17.00 -7.34 6.44
CA ASN A 119 17.90 -8.33 5.87
C ASN A 119 17.16 -9.57 5.33
N PHE A 120 16.27 -9.34 4.37
CA PHE A 120 15.73 -10.37 3.47
C PHE A 120 15.67 -9.78 2.05
N ALA A 121 15.81 -10.63 1.05
CA ALA A 121 16.01 -10.14 -0.31
C ALA A 121 14.76 -9.50 -0.89
N GLN A 122 13.60 -10.15 -0.79
CA GLN A 122 12.37 -9.77 -1.48
C GLN A 122 11.18 -9.83 -0.52
N GLY A 123 10.08 -9.20 -0.93
CA GLY A 123 8.86 -9.14 -0.15
C GLY A 123 8.69 -7.82 0.57
N MET A 124 7.47 -7.59 1.06
CA MET A 124 7.08 -6.36 1.73
C MET A 124 5.88 -6.58 2.63
N LEU A 125 5.91 -6.00 3.81
CA LEU A 125 4.74 -5.84 4.66
C LEU A 125 4.37 -4.36 4.75
N VAL A 126 3.12 -4.04 4.46
CA VAL A 126 2.50 -2.73 4.73
C VAL A 126 1.39 -2.96 5.73
N GLN A 127 1.43 -2.28 6.85
CA GLN A 127 0.52 -2.47 7.95
C GLN A 127 -0.36 -1.23 8.14
N LEU A 128 -1.61 -1.45 8.50
CA LEU A 128 -2.58 -0.42 8.88
C LEU A 128 -3.17 -0.79 10.25
N PRO A 129 -2.51 -0.45 11.37
CA PRO A 129 -3.09 -0.63 12.69
C PRO A 129 -4.30 0.28 12.86
N LEU A 130 -5.40 -0.26 13.34
CA LEU A 130 -6.65 0.48 13.55
C LEU A 130 -7.25 0.15 14.92
N HIS A 131 -7.72 1.16 15.62
CA HIS A 131 -8.67 1.03 16.71
C HIS A 131 -10.08 1.14 16.11
N LEU A 132 -10.77 0.01 15.96
CA LEU A 132 -12.07 -0.04 15.26
C LEU A 132 -13.13 0.82 15.96
N GLU A 133 -13.05 0.93 17.28
CA GLU A 133 -13.97 1.75 18.08
C GLU A 133 -13.80 3.26 17.84
N ASP A 134 -12.66 3.69 17.32
CA ASP A 134 -12.36 5.09 17.00
C ASP A 134 -12.79 5.47 15.56
N LEU A 135 -13.17 4.49 14.76
CA LEU A 135 -13.65 4.74 13.40
C LEU A 135 -15.10 5.26 13.39
N PRO A 136 -15.48 6.08 12.40
CA PRO A 136 -16.77 6.76 12.38
C PRO A 136 -18.00 5.85 12.57
N THR A 137 -17.95 4.65 11.97
CA THR A 137 -19.06 3.67 12.00
C THR A 137 -18.87 2.58 13.05
N LYS A 138 -17.75 2.60 13.79
CA LYS A 138 -17.35 1.53 14.73
C LYS A 138 -17.51 0.14 14.12
N PRO A 139 -16.89 -0.12 12.98
CA PRO A 139 -17.10 -1.34 12.23
C PRO A 139 -16.53 -2.56 12.96
N LEU A 140 -17.08 -3.72 12.69
CA LEU A 140 -16.48 -5.00 13.05
C LEU A 140 -15.34 -5.34 12.07
N LEU A 141 -14.47 -6.27 12.45
CA LEU A 141 -13.42 -6.78 11.56
C LEU A 141 -13.99 -7.38 10.27
N SER A 142 -15.16 -8.03 10.36
CA SER A 142 -15.89 -8.54 9.19
C SER A 142 -16.27 -7.44 8.21
N ASP A 143 -16.66 -6.25 8.68
CA ASP A 143 -17.08 -5.16 7.80
C ASP A 143 -15.88 -4.64 6.98
N LEU A 144 -14.69 -4.57 7.58
CA LEU A 144 -13.47 -4.22 6.86
C LEU A 144 -13.12 -5.28 5.82
N HIS A 145 -13.18 -6.55 6.20
CA HIS A 145 -12.94 -7.67 5.29
C HIS A 145 -13.91 -7.64 4.12
N ASP A 146 -15.20 -7.46 4.37
CA ASP A 146 -16.24 -7.46 3.34
C ASP A 146 -16.08 -6.26 2.38
N ALA A 147 -15.68 -5.10 2.88
CA ALA A 147 -15.37 -3.95 2.04
C ALA A 147 -14.18 -4.21 1.11
N LEU A 148 -13.11 -4.80 1.61
CA LEU A 148 -11.95 -5.22 0.83
C LEU A 148 -12.35 -6.28 -0.21
N ALA A 149 -13.04 -7.33 0.21
CA ALA A 149 -13.50 -8.42 -0.65
C ALA A 149 -14.42 -7.91 -1.77
N ALA A 150 -15.39 -7.06 -1.45
CA ALA A 150 -16.30 -6.48 -2.42
C ALA A 150 -15.60 -5.57 -3.43
N HIS A 151 -14.59 -4.79 -3.01
CA HIS A 151 -13.80 -3.96 -3.90
C HIS A 151 -13.03 -4.80 -4.91
N TYR A 152 -12.30 -5.80 -4.43
CA TYR A 152 -11.45 -6.63 -5.28
C TYR A 152 -12.22 -7.65 -6.11
N ALA A 153 -13.39 -8.09 -5.69
CA ALA A 153 -14.28 -8.86 -6.54
C ALA A 153 -14.72 -8.09 -7.79
N LYS A 154 -14.88 -6.77 -7.69
CA LYS A 154 -15.28 -5.90 -8.81
C LYS A 154 -14.12 -5.50 -9.72
N THR A 155 -12.90 -5.40 -9.18
CA THR A 155 -11.75 -4.82 -9.88
C THR A 155 -10.78 -5.85 -10.45
N ASN A 156 -10.63 -7.03 -9.84
CA ASN A 156 -9.72 -8.08 -10.28
C ASN A 156 -10.15 -8.78 -11.59
N GLN A 157 -11.44 -8.84 -11.89
CA GLN A 157 -11.96 -9.57 -13.05
C GLN A 157 -11.40 -11.00 -13.17
N ALA A 158 -10.84 -11.36 -14.33
CA ALA A 158 -10.30 -12.71 -14.59
C ALA A 158 -8.93 -12.98 -13.94
N GLU A 159 -8.17 -11.96 -13.63
CA GLU A 159 -6.83 -12.06 -13.04
C GLU A 159 -6.86 -11.51 -11.62
N GLN A 160 -6.65 -12.37 -10.63
CA GLN A 160 -6.69 -11.99 -9.21
C GLN A 160 -5.28 -11.70 -8.67
N TRP A 161 -4.79 -10.50 -8.93
CA TRP A 161 -3.49 -10.06 -8.40
C TRP A 161 -3.56 -9.65 -6.93
N VAL A 162 -4.70 -9.10 -6.50
CA VAL A 162 -4.95 -8.80 -5.08
C VAL A 162 -5.86 -9.88 -4.51
N LYS A 163 -5.38 -10.58 -3.48
CA LYS A 163 -6.14 -11.62 -2.76
C LYS A 163 -6.50 -11.11 -1.38
N VAL A 164 -7.79 -11.17 -1.05
CA VAL A 164 -8.29 -10.87 0.29
C VAL A 164 -8.45 -12.20 1.03
N HIS A 165 -7.69 -12.37 2.09
CA HIS A 165 -7.76 -13.56 2.94
C HIS A 165 -8.81 -13.35 4.05
N PRO A 166 -9.47 -14.42 4.51
CA PRO A 166 -10.38 -14.34 5.66
C PRO A 166 -9.65 -13.77 6.89
N PRO A 167 -10.35 -13.02 7.73
CA PRO A 167 -9.80 -12.57 9.01
C PRO A 167 -9.46 -13.77 9.88
N THR A 168 -8.40 -13.67 10.66
CA THR A 168 -7.94 -14.73 11.55
C THR A 168 -7.35 -14.13 12.80
N ASP A 169 -7.64 -14.72 13.96
CA ASP A 169 -7.21 -14.23 15.25
C ASP A 169 -5.76 -14.63 15.59
N ASP A 170 -5.20 -15.61 14.88
CA ASP A 170 -3.88 -16.18 15.16
C ASP A 170 -3.05 -16.33 13.90
N SER A 171 -2.89 -15.24 13.14
CA SER A 171 -2.03 -15.29 11.97
C SER A 171 -0.71 -14.61 12.17
N LYS A 172 0.32 -15.30 11.71
CA LYS A 172 1.62 -14.71 11.47
C LYS A 172 1.72 -14.37 10.00
N LEU A 173 2.02 -13.13 9.69
CA LEU A 173 2.31 -12.69 8.35
C LEU A 173 3.82 -12.45 8.23
N ALA A 174 4.47 -13.20 7.37
CA ALA A 174 5.89 -13.03 7.08
C ALA A 174 6.07 -12.42 5.69
N ALA A 175 7.05 -11.55 5.53
CA ALA A 175 7.56 -11.20 4.23
C ALA A 175 8.40 -12.39 3.75
N THR A 176 7.88 -13.11 2.77
CA THR A 176 8.57 -14.24 2.14
C THR A 176 8.99 -13.84 0.73
N GLY A 177 10.24 -14.00 0.45
CA GLY A 177 10.79 -13.85 -0.90
C GLY A 177 10.80 -15.18 -1.65
#